data_8f66d6f78dd15df04f2ece7b615d11be
#
_entry.id   8f66d6f78dd15df04f2ece7b615d11be
#
_cell.length_a   1.000
_cell.length_b   1.000
_cell.length_c   1.000
_cell.angle_alpha   90.00
_cell.angle_beta   90.00
_cell.angle_gamma   90.00
#
_symmetry.space_group_name_H-M   'P 1'
#
loop_
_entity.id
_entity.type
_entity.pdbx_description
1 polymer ?
#
loop_
_entity_poly.entity_id
_entity_poly.type
_entity_poly.pdbx_seq_one_letter_code
_entity_poly.pdbx_strand_id
1 'polypeptide(L)'
;HADLAIDALQLHHFLPKDSVYTLTAHVSAKGQGVDIASHKTMARIEAKLAELQYARWNISGVDLNAGLKSSVASVRLTSDNELLKMQSEADLRLDRKYMDGKLNMNVEELDLYKLGVAPKPLEHSVAFNLGAEARHDSIKLRMDAGDMDLQFRARSTLKELLEQSDEFVAILMKQIDER
;
A
#
# COMPACT_ATOMS: atom_id res chain seq x y z
N HIS A 1 -23.15 -5.58 -6.19
CA HIS A 1 -22.28 -5.29 -7.33
C HIS A 1 -22.27 -3.78 -7.58
N ALA A 2 -21.12 -3.20 -7.63
CA ALA A 2 -20.93 -1.79 -7.96
C ALA A 2 -19.76 -1.68 -8.94
N ASP A 3 -19.96 -0.87 -9.98
CA ASP A 3 -18.89 -0.46 -10.88
C ASP A 3 -18.87 1.07 -10.89
N LEU A 4 -17.71 1.64 -10.74
CA LEU A 4 -17.47 3.07 -10.76
C LEU A 4 -16.31 3.35 -11.72
N ALA A 5 -16.60 4.13 -12.74
CA ALA A 5 -15.57 4.73 -13.58
C ALA A 5 -15.47 6.23 -13.26
N ILE A 6 -14.28 6.69 -13.03
CA ILE A 6 -13.96 8.10 -12.78
C ILE A 6 -13.05 8.54 -13.92
N ASP A 7 -13.44 9.54 -14.65
CA ASP A 7 -12.69 10.09 -15.77
C ASP A 7 -12.39 11.57 -15.52
N ALA A 8 -11.09 11.89 -15.45
CA ALA A 8 -10.55 13.26 -15.29
C ALA A 8 -11.24 14.09 -14.21
N LEU A 9 -11.60 13.48 -13.07
CA LEU A 9 -12.25 14.20 -11.98
C LEU A 9 -11.32 15.25 -11.38
N GLN A 10 -11.75 16.51 -11.42
CA GLN A 10 -10.99 17.65 -10.89
C GLN A 10 -11.19 17.76 -9.38
N LEU A 11 -10.45 16.97 -8.62
CA LEU A 11 -10.59 16.86 -7.16
C LEU A 11 -10.26 18.15 -6.41
N HIS A 12 -9.39 18.99 -6.93
CA HIS A 12 -9.01 20.26 -6.30
C HIS A 12 -10.20 21.24 -6.11
N HIS A 13 -11.28 21.10 -6.87
CA HIS A 13 -12.49 21.87 -6.66
C HIS A 13 -13.26 21.48 -5.40
N PHE A 14 -13.12 20.23 -4.97
CA PHE A 14 -13.78 19.69 -3.79
C PHE A 14 -12.86 19.68 -2.56
N LEU A 15 -11.56 19.56 -2.77
CA LEU A 15 -10.52 19.44 -1.75
C LEU A 15 -9.41 20.49 -2.00
N PRO A 16 -9.73 21.79 -1.88
CA PRO A 16 -8.81 22.85 -2.26
C PRO A 16 -7.55 22.96 -1.38
N LYS A 17 -7.56 22.31 -0.21
CA LYS A 17 -6.38 22.26 0.69
C LYS A 17 -5.48 21.07 0.41
N ASP A 18 -5.95 20.09 -0.37
CA ASP A 18 -5.20 18.91 -0.71
C ASP A 18 -4.50 19.08 -2.06
N SER A 19 -3.35 18.48 -2.19
CA SER A 19 -2.54 18.55 -3.42
C SER A 19 -3.01 17.57 -4.51
N VAL A 20 -4.26 17.10 -4.46
CA VAL A 20 -4.85 16.19 -5.45
C VAL A 20 -5.57 17.00 -6.50
N TYR A 21 -5.14 16.92 -7.75
CA TYR A 21 -5.70 17.73 -8.85
C TYR A 21 -6.63 16.93 -9.75
N THR A 22 -6.15 15.89 -10.36
CA THR A 22 -6.90 15.07 -11.34
C THR A 22 -6.85 13.62 -10.97
N LEU A 23 -7.96 12.91 -11.13
CA LEU A 23 -8.08 11.48 -10.91
C LEU A 23 -8.81 10.84 -12.09
N THR A 24 -8.19 9.82 -12.68
CA THR A 24 -8.81 8.88 -13.61
C THR A 24 -8.63 7.47 -13.09
N ALA A 25 -9.71 6.83 -12.73
CA ALA A 25 -9.68 5.49 -12.14
C ALA A 25 -10.93 4.68 -12.49
N HIS A 26 -10.76 3.37 -12.51
CA HIS A 26 -11.87 2.42 -12.61
C HIS A 26 -11.88 1.52 -11.37
N VAL A 27 -13.02 1.43 -10.71
CA VAL A 27 -13.19 0.62 -9.51
C VAL A 27 -14.41 -0.29 -9.68
N SER A 28 -14.21 -1.58 -9.52
CA SER A 28 -15.26 -2.59 -9.51
C SER A 28 -15.29 -3.29 -8.15
N ALA A 29 -16.46 -3.41 -7.57
CA ALA A 29 -16.66 -4.07 -6.28
C ALA A 29 -17.82 -5.05 -6.33
N LYS A 30 -17.61 -6.26 -5.80
CA LYS A 30 -18.61 -7.31 -5.64
C LYS A 30 -18.49 -7.88 -4.24
N GLY A 31 -19.63 -8.14 -3.59
CA GLY A 31 -19.57 -8.71 -2.25
C GLY A 31 -20.89 -9.25 -1.74
N GLN A 32 -20.78 -10.05 -0.70
CA GLN A 32 -21.90 -10.62 0.05
C GLN A 32 -21.50 -10.70 1.53
N GLY A 33 -22.41 -10.31 2.41
CA GLY A 33 -22.20 -10.28 3.86
C GLY A 33 -21.66 -8.94 4.33
N VAL A 34 -21.74 -8.69 5.64
CA VAL A 34 -21.33 -7.43 6.28
C VAL A 34 -20.31 -7.63 7.42
N ASP A 35 -20.18 -8.85 7.94
CA ASP A 35 -19.23 -9.18 9.00
C ASP A 35 -17.94 -9.76 8.39
N ILE A 36 -16.87 -8.97 8.36
CA ILE A 36 -15.59 -9.34 7.74
C ILE A 36 -14.91 -10.55 8.41
N ALA A 37 -15.19 -10.81 9.66
CA ALA A 37 -14.68 -11.98 10.39
C ALA A 37 -15.51 -13.24 10.16
N SER A 38 -16.64 -13.13 9.45
CA SER A 38 -17.49 -14.27 9.13
C SER A 38 -16.97 -15.05 7.93
N HIS A 39 -16.87 -16.37 8.05
CA HIS A 39 -16.52 -17.25 6.91
C HIS A 39 -17.50 -17.20 5.74
N LYS A 40 -18.70 -16.64 5.95
CA LYS A 40 -19.74 -16.47 4.92
C LYS A 40 -19.59 -15.18 4.12
N THR A 41 -18.81 -14.23 4.63
CA THR A 41 -18.60 -12.96 3.94
C THR A 41 -17.57 -13.15 2.83
N MET A 42 -17.92 -12.64 1.67
CA MET A 42 -17.06 -12.59 0.48
C MET A 42 -17.12 -11.19 -0.11
N ALA A 43 -15.96 -10.67 -0.49
CA ALA A 43 -15.85 -9.41 -1.22
C ALA A 43 -14.72 -9.48 -2.22
N ARG A 44 -14.85 -8.76 -3.32
CA ARG A 44 -13.78 -8.56 -4.30
C ARG A 44 -13.82 -7.12 -4.75
N ILE A 45 -12.68 -6.49 -4.76
CA ILE A 45 -12.46 -5.13 -5.22
C ILE A 45 -11.33 -5.17 -6.23
N GLU A 46 -11.57 -4.60 -7.38
CA GLU A 46 -10.56 -4.36 -8.41
C GLU A 46 -10.54 -2.86 -8.66
N ALA A 47 -9.37 -2.23 -8.55
CA ALA A 47 -9.19 -0.83 -8.84
C ALA A 47 -8.00 -0.65 -9.77
N LYS A 48 -8.18 0.15 -10.82
CA LYS A 48 -7.14 0.53 -11.77
C LYS A 48 -7.04 2.03 -11.78
N LEU A 49 -5.87 2.52 -11.42
CA LEU A 49 -5.54 3.94 -11.47
C LEU A 49 -4.84 4.23 -12.79
N ALA A 50 -5.54 4.88 -13.72
CA ALA A 50 -4.96 5.29 -14.97
C ALA A 50 -4.10 6.54 -14.80
N GLU A 51 -4.60 7.52 -14.02
CA GLU A 51 -3.89 8.76 -13.74
C GLU A 51 -4.32 9.35 -12.40
N LEU A 52 -3.35 9.81 -11.62
CA LEU A 52 -3.54 10.64 -10.44
C LEU A 52 -2.47 11.71 -10.41
N GLN A 53 -2.90 12.96 -10.54
CA GLN A 53 -2.02 14.10 -10.33
C GLN A 53 -2.09 14.52 -8.86
N TYR A 54 -1.02 14.25 -8.13
CA TYR A 54 -0.85 14.61 -6.73
C TYR A 54 0.38 15.50 -6.56
N ALA A 55 0.15 16.73 -6.12
CA ALA A 55 1.20 17.77 -6.05
C ALA A 55 1.95 17.87 -7.39
N ARG A 56 3.24 17.57 -7.40
CA ARG A 56 4.10 17.57 -8.60
C ARG A 56 4.20 16.21 -9.30
N TRP A 57 3.59 15.17 -8.72
CA TRP A 57 3.69 13.81 -9.24
C TRP A 57 2.50 13.45 -10.10
N ASN A 58 2.78 12.83 -11.22
CA ASN A 58 1.79 12.15 -12.03
C ASN A 58 1.95 10.64 -11.82
N ILE A 59 1.01 10.03 -11.10
CA ILE A 59 1.01 8.63 -10.75
C ILE A 59 0.05 7.92 -11.70
N SER A 60 0.54 6.90 -12.38
CA SER A 60 -0.23 6.09 -13.33
C SER A 60 0.13 4.62 -13.21
N GLY A 61 -0.61 3.75 -13.90
CA GLY A 61 -0.26 2.33 -13.98
C GLY A 61 -0.28 1.61 -12.63
N VAL A 62 -1.24 1.94 -11.75
CA VAL A 62 -1.42 1.27 -10.46
C VAL A 62 -2.66 0.39 -10.51
N ASP A 63 -2.48 -0.90 -10.29
CA ASP A 63 -3.55 -1.89 -10.22
C ASP A 63 -3.65 -2.46 -8.80
N LEU A 64 -4.83 -2.41 -8.22
CA LEU A 64 -5.17 -2.99 -6.92
C LEU A 64 -6.23 -4.08 -7.09
N ASN A 65 -5.93 -5.26 -6.58
CA ASN A 65 -6.88 -6.34 -6.45
C ASN A 65 -6.98 -6.74 -4.99
N ALA A 66 -8.16 -6.62 -4.40
CA ALA A 66 -8.42 -7.03 -3.03
C ALA A 66 -9.57 -8.03 -2.99
N GLY A 67 -9.44 -9.04 -2.15
CA GLY A 67 -10.43 -10.08 -1.94
C GLY A 67 -10.60 -10.41 -0.48
N LEU A 68 -11.81 -10.78 -0.10
CA LEU A 68 -12.13 -11.35 1.22
C LEU A 68 -12.89 -12.64 0.99
N LYS A 69 -12.39 -13.73 1.54
CA LYS A 69 -13.05 -15.03 1.50
C LYS A 69 -12.67 -15.84 2.73
N SER A 70 -13.68 -16.40 3.40
CA SER A 70 -13.46 -17.27 4.58
C SER A 70 -12.59 -16.61 5.65
N SER A 71 -12.83 -15.32 5.94
CA SER A 71 -12.07 -14.49 6.90
C SER A 71 -10.59 -14.29 6.53
N VAL A 72 -10.23 -14.54 5.29
CA VAL A 72 -8.91 -14.19 4.75
C VAL A 72 -9.07 -13.04 3.78
N ALA A 73 -8.44 -11.91 4.07
CA ALA A 73 -8.29 -10.80 3.15
C ALA A 73 -6.99 -10.97 2.39
N SER A 74 -7.06 -10.89 1.06
CA SER A 74 -5.89 -10.93 0.18
C SER A 74 -5.83 -9.63 -0.61
N VAL A 75 -4.68 -9.01 -0.67
CA VAL A 75 -4.45 -7.77 -1.41
C VAL A 75 -3.26 -7.96 -2.33
N ARG A 76 -3.42 -7.62 -3.59
CA ARG A 76 -2.35 -7.55 -4.57
C ARG A 76 -2.31 -6.15 -5.16
N LEU A 77 -1.15 -5.52 -5.10
CA LEU A 77 -0.89 -4.19 -5.63
C LEU A 77 0.28 -4.27 -6.61
N THR A 78 0.08 -3.74 -7.79
CA THR A 78 1.15 -3.55 -8.77
C THR A 78 1.23 -2.09 -9.16
N SER A 79 2.43 -1.58 -9.33
CA SER A 79 2.71 -0.23 -9.81
C SER A 79 3.78 -0.32 -10.89
N ASP A 80 3.48 0.27 -12.05
CA ASP A 80 4.40 0.37 -13.17
C ASP A 80 4.39 1.81 -13.70
N ASN A 81 5.11 2.67 -13.00
CA ASN A 81 5.29 4.07 -13.41
C ASN A 81 6.72 4.53 -13.14
N GLU A 82 7.03 5.73 -13.60
CA GLU A 82 8.38 6.31 -13.51
C GLU A 82 8.86 6.63 -12.08
N LEU A 83 7.97 6.67 -11.10
CA LEU A 83 8.32 6.92 -9.70
C LEU A 83 8.61 5.64 -8.96
N LEU A 84 7.83 4.60 -9.28
CA LEU A 84 7.83 3.35 -8.53
C LEU A 84 7.39 2.18 -9.41
N LYS A 85 8.26 1.20 -9.61
CA LYS A 85 7.89 -0.11 -10.14
C LYS A 85 7.92 -1.12 -9.01
N MET A 86 6.77 -1.67 -8.68
CA MET A 86 6.66 -2.62 -7.58
C MET A 86 5.53 -3.62 -7.76
N GLN A 87 5.68 -4.74 -7.08
CA GLN A 87 4.63 -5.73 -6.88
C GLN A 87 4.54 -6.06 -5.39
N SER A 88 3.31 -6.11 -4.88
CA SER A 88 3.07 -6.43 -3.47
C SER A 88 1.89 -7.40 -3.35
N GLU A 89 2.06 -8.38 -2.49
CA GLU A 89 1.01 -9.33 -2.11
C GLU A 89 0.93 -9.40 -0.60
N ALA A 90 -0.27 -9.27 -0.08
CA ALA A 90 -0.56 -9.40 1.35
C ALA A 90 -1.75 -10.33 1.58
N ASP A 91 -1.61 -11.23 2.53
CA ASP A 91 -2.70 -12.05 3.05
C ASP A 91 -2.86 -11.76 4.55
N LEU A 92 -4.08 -11.49 4.96
CA LEU A 92 -4.43 -11.18 6.34
C LEU A 92 -5.58 -12.08 6.78
N ARG A 93 -5.34 -12.91 7.77
CA ARG A 93 -6.39 -13.71 8.41
C ARG A 93 -7.08 -12.86 9.48
N LEU A 94 -8.36 -12.63 9.26
CA LEU A 94 -9.21 -11.84 10.15
C LEU A 94 -9.94 -12.79 11.10
N ASP A 95 -9.34 -13.08 12.25
CA ASP A 95 -10.00 -13.80 13.34
C ASP A 95 -10.46 -12.78 14.39
N ARG A 96 -11.54 -13.10 15.13
CA ARG A 96 -12.04 -12.21 16.19
C ARG A 96 -11.03 -12.04 17.32
N LYS A 97 -10.13 -12.98 17.48
CA LYS A 97 -9.18 -13.01 18.59
C LYS A 97 -7.76 -12.65 18.17
N TYR A 98 -7.36 -13.04 16.96
CA TYR A 98 -6.00 -12.87 16.45
C TYR A 98 -6.01 -12.43 14.99
N MET A 99 -5.03 -11.65 14.62
CA MET A 99 -4.75 -11.28 13.25
C MET A 99 -3.39 -11.82 12.87
N ASP A 100 -3.37 -12.76 11.94
CA ASP A 100 -2.14 -13.26 11.33
C ASP A 100 -2.04 -12.69 9.93
N GLY A 101 -0.86 -12.26 9.54
CA GLY A 101 -0.66 -11.67 8.22
C GLY A 101 0.69 -11.98 7.62
N LYS A 102 0.73 -11.93 6.30
CA LYS A 102 1.95 -12.05 5.51
C LYS A 102 1.93 -10.99 4.42
N LEU A 103 3.04 -10.30 4.25
CA LEU A 103 3.28 -9.33 3.18
C LEU A 103 4.57 -9.73 2.47
N ASN A 104 4.52 -9.74 1.15
CA ASN A 104 5.70 -9.75 0.29
C ASN A 104 5.61 -8.55 -0.64
N MET A 105 6.68 -7.81 -0.75
CA MET A 105 6.82 -6.66 -1.62
C MET A 105 8.16 -6.76 -2.35
N ASN A 106 8.09 -6.64 -3.66
CA ASN A 106 9.25 -6.50 -4.52
C ASN A 106 9.22 -5.10 -5.13
N VAL A 107 10.21 -4.30 -4.84
CA VAL A 107 10.43 -3.00 -5.46
C VAL A 107 11.58 -3.16 -6.45
N GLU A 108 11.25 -3.05 -7.74
CA GLU A 108 12.22 -3.17 -8.84
C GLU A 108 12.92 -1.84 -9.10
N GLU A 109 12.16 -0.75 -8.98
CA GLU A 109 12.66 0.59 -9.25
C GLU A 109 11.93 1.62 -8.38
N LEU A 110 12.70 2.42 -7.65
CA LEU A 110 12.22 3.54 -6.85
C LEU A 110 13.10 4.76 -7.13
N ASP A 111 12.52 5.79 -7.74
CA ASP A 111 13.22 7.04 -8.05
C ASP A 111 13.10 8.04 -6.90
N LEU A 112 14.07 8.01 -6.00
CA LEU A 112 14.11 8.91 -4.84
C LEU A 112 14.29 10.39 -5.22
N TYR A 113 14.88 10.70 -6.36
CA TYR A 113 15.03 12.08 -6.83
C TYR A 113 13.70 12.64 -7.33
N LYS A 114 12.97 11.90 -8.16
CA LYS A 114 11.62 12.30 -8.60
C LYS A 114 10.66 12.42 -7.43
N LEU A 115 10.80 11.58 -6.41
CA LEU A 115 10.04 11.68 -5.15
C LEU A 115 10.46 12.89 -4.29
N GLY A 116 11.61 13.50 -4.58
CA GLY A 116 12.12 14.66 -3.82
C GLY A 116 12.80 14.30 -2.51
N VAL A 117 13.10 13.03 -2.31
CA VAL A 117 13.84 12.53 -1.15
C VAL A 117 15.36 12.73 -1.35
N ALA A 118 15.85 12.46 -2.56
CA ALA A 118 17.25 12.68 -2.90
C ALA A 118 17.45 14.07 -3.54
N PRO A 119 18.52 14.81 -3.18
CA PRO A 119 18.80 16.14 -3.73
C PRO A 119 19.31 16.10 -5.17
N LYS A 120 19.76 14.95 -5.64
CA LYS A 120 20.31 14.72 -6.99
C LYS A 120 19.82 13.39 -7.54
N PRO A 121 19.72 13.23 -8.88
CA PRO A 121 19.52 11.92 -9.49
C PRO A 121 20.58 10.92 -9.02
N LEU A 122 20.15 9.73 -8.66
CA LEU A 122 21.04 8.62 -8.34
C LEU A 122 21.49 7.95 -9.64
N GLU A 123 22.71 7.40 -9.66
CA GLU A 123 23.21 6.63 -10.81
C GLU A 123 22.38 5.36 -11.06
N HIS A 124 21.81 4.81 -9.99
CA HIS A 124 20.95 3.63 -10.01
C HIS A 124 19.68 3.87 -9.22
N SER A 125 18.57 3.33 -9.67
CA SER A 125 17.34 3.28 -8.90
C SER A 125 17.50 2.39 -7.67
N VAL A 126 16.72 2.67 -6.64
CA VAL A 126 16.67 1.82 -5.44
C VAL A 126 15.78 0.63 -5.72
N ALA A 127 16.29 -0.57 -5.48
CA ALA A 127 15.55 -1.83 -5.58
C ALA A 127 15.69 -2.62 -4.28
N PHE A 128 14.60 -3.24 -3.83
CA PHE A 128 14.63 -4.09 -2.64
C PHE A 128 13.45 -5.06 -2.58
N ASN A 129 13.61 -6.11 -1.79
CA ASN A 129 12.53 -7.01 -1.41
C ASN A 129 12.20 -6.83 0.06
N LEU A 130 10.93 -6.76 0.40
CA LEU A 130 10.45 -6.71 1.77
C LEU A 130 9.50 -7.87 2.02
N GLY A 131 9.81 -8.67 3.04
CA GLY A 131 8.92 -9.69 3.58
C GLY A 131 8.51 -9.32 4.99
N ALA A 132 7.21 -9.43 5.29
CA ALA A 132 6.70 -9.28 6.64
C ALA A 132 5.79 -10.46 6.99
N GLU A 133 5.91 -10.97 8.20
CA GLU A 133 5.06 -12.01 8.76
C GLU A 133 4.65 -11.62 10.17
N ALA A 134 3.34 -11.52 10.39
CA ALA A 134 2.77 -11.30 11.71
C ALA A 134 2.01 -12.55 12.14
N ARG A 135 2.32 -13.07 13.32
CA ARG A 135 1.64 -14.20 13.95
C ARG A 135 1.33 -13.85 15.39
N HIS A 136 0.10 -14.03 15.78
CA HIS A 136 -0.40 -13.87 17.14
C HIS A 136 0.31 -12.79 18.00
N ASP A 137 1.54 -13.03 18.41
CA ASP A 137 2.34 -12.20 19.31
C ASP A 137 3.74 -11.85 18.78
N SER A 138 3.99 -12.13 17.50
CA SER A 138 5.31 -11.91 16.92
C SER A 138 5.21 -11.32 15.52
N ILE A 139 6.12 -10.41 15.23
CA ILE A 139 6.31 -9.80 13.91
C ILE A 139 7.74 -10.07 13.47
N LYS A 140 7.88 -10.50 12.22
CA LYS A 140 9.16 -10.67 11.55
C LYS A 140 9.16 -9.81 10.31
N LEU A 141 10.21 -9.04 10.12
CA LEU A 141 10.49 -8.28 8.92
C LEU A 141 11.81 -8.75 8.34
N ARG A 142 11.85 -8.87 7.04
CA ARG A 142 13.08 -9.13 6.27
C ARG A 142 13.11 -8.15 5.11
N MET A 143 14.22 -7.46 4.97
CA MET A 143 14.48 -6.58 3.84
C MET A 143 15.80 -7.00 3.19
N ASP A 144 15.76 -7.15 1.88
CA ASP A 144 16.85 -7.57 1.01
C ASP A 144 17.07 -6.47 -0.02
N ALA A 145 18.21 -5.82 -0.02
CA ALA A 145 18.53 -4.71 -0.91
C ALA A 145 19.98 -4.83 -1.38
N GLY A 146 20.20 -5.50 -2.50
CA GLY A 146 21.53 -5.79 -3.03
C GLY A 146 22.37 -6.60 -2.04
N ASP A 147 23.46 -6.03 -1.54
CA ASP A 147 24.35 -6.70 -0.58
C ASP A 147 23.87 -6.59 0.89
N MET A 148 22.70 -5.97 1.13
CA MET A 148 22.14 -5.73 2.46
C MET A 148 21.01 -6.70 2.75
N ASP A 149 21.15 -7.55 3.77
CA ASP A 149 20.09 -8.39 4.34
C ASP A 149 19.79 -7.91 5.76
N LEU A 150 18.63 -7.31 5.98
CA LEU A 150 18.18 -6.83 7.27
C LEU A 150 17.03 -7.70 7.76
N GLN A 151 17.19 -8.24 8.98
CA GLN A 151 16.14 -9.01 9.63
C GLN A 151 15.78 -8.39 10.97
N PHE A 152 14.50 -8.19 11.17
CA PHE A 152 13.95 -7.67 12.41
C PHE A 152 12.91 -8.64 12.96
N ARG A 153 12.94 -8.85 14.28
CA ARG A 153 11.92 -9.64 15.00
C ARG A 153 11.49 -8.88 16.24
N ALA A 154 10.19 -8.75 16.41
CA ALA A 154 9.61 -8.15 17.61
C ALA A 154 8.51 -9.05 18.18
N ARG A 155 8.34 -8.97 19.51
CA ARG A 155 7.15 -9.49 20.19
C ARG A 155 6.12 -8.37 20.22
N SER A 156 5.19 -8.41 19.31
CA SER A 156 4.08 -7.45 19.22
C SER A 156 2.96 -8.07 18.42
N THR A 157 1.75 -7.59 18.63
CA THR A 157 0.61 -7.96 17.81
C THR A 157 0.52 -7.06 16.58
N LEU A 158 -0.06 -7.56 15.49
CA LEU A 158 -0.32 -6.74 14.31
C LEU A 158 -1.24 -5.55 14.64
N LYS A 159 -2.18 -5.74 15.57
CA LYS A 159 -3.07 -4.68 16.05
C LYS A 159 -2.29 -3.55 16.71
N GLU A 160 -1.37 -3.86 17.64
CA GLU A 160 -0.51 -2.86 18.30
C GLU A 160 0.36 -2.12 17.28
N LEU A 161 0.91 -2.83 16.29
CA LEU A 161 1.69 -2.21 15.23
C LEU A 161 0.86 -1.22 14.41
N LEU A 162 -0.36 -1.59 14.05
CA LEU A 162 -1.26 -0.71 13.30
C LEU A 162 -1.69 0.52 14.12
N GLU A 163 -1.94 0.36 15.41
CA GLU A 163 -2.25 1.47 16.32
C GLU A 163 -1.05 2.45 16.47
N GLN A 164 0.18 1.94 16.43
CA GLN A 164 1.40 2.76 16.50
C GLN A 164 1.84 3.33 15.14
N SER A 165 1.34 2.78 14.04
CA SER A 165 1.75 3.20 12.69
C SER A 165 1.37 4.66 12.38
N ASP A 166 0.26 5.15 12.93
CA ASP A 166 -0.17 6.53 12.76
C ASP A 166 0.82 7.53 13.38
N GLU A 167 1.37 7.21 14.56
CA GLU A 167 2.41 8.01 15.20
C GLU A 167 3.72 7.96 14.39
N PHE A 168 4.09 6.79 13.88
CA PHE A 168 5.30 6.61 13.10
C PHE A 168 5.24 7.36 11.77
N VAL A 169 4.10 7.30 11.06
CA VAL A 169 3.88 8.06 9.83
C VAL A 169 3.92 9.56 10.11
N ALA A 170 3.31 10.03 11.21
CA ALA A 170 3.35 11.44 11.59
C ALA A 170 4.78 11.93 11.88
N ILE A 171 5.61 11.12 12.54
CA ILE A 171 7.02 11.42 12.79
C ILE A 171 7.82 11.49 11.48
N LEU A 172 7.62 10.53 10.57
CA LEU A 172 8.28 10.51 9.26
C LEU A 172 7.89 11.74 8.42
N MET A 173 6.61 12.07 8.36
CA MET A 173 6.13 13.24 7.62
C MET A 173 6.71 14.54 8.18
N LYS A 174 6.80 14.66 9.49
CA LYS A 174 7.43 15.82 10.15
C LYS A 174 8.93 15.94 9.81
N GLN A 175 9.66 14.83 9.76
CA GLN A 175 11.09 14.85 9.38
C GLN A 175 11.33 15.19 7.91
N ILE A 176 10.36 14.92 7.04
CA ILE A 176 10.41 15.28 5.61
C ILE A 176 10.11 16.77 5.43
N ASP A 177 9.21 17.33 6.23
CA ASP A 177 8.76 18.73 6.14
C ASP A 177 9.79 19.73 6.73
N GLU A 178 10.67 19.26 7.63
CA GLU A 178 11.73 20.05 8.27
C GLU A 178 13.05 20.09 7.45
N ARG A 179 13.09 19.49 6.25
CA ARG A 179 14.25 19.50 5.32
C ARG A 179 13.94 20.25 4.03
#